data_6628a7299383d71829e90be0be3e1271
#
_entry.id   6628a7299383d71829e90be0be3e1271
#
_cell.length_a   1.000
_cell.length_b   1.000
_cell.length_c   1.000
_cell.angle_alpha   90.00
_cell.angle_beta   90.00
_cell.angle_gamma   90.00
#
_symmetry.space_group_name_H-M   'P 1'
#
loop_
_entity.id
_entity.type
_entity.pdbx_description
1 polymer ?
#
loop_
_entity_poly.entity_id
_entity_poly.type
_entity_poly.pdbx_seq_one_letter_code
_entity_poly.pdbx_strand_id
1 'polypeptide(L)'
;MAEQKSGTKKSVAKRHASTSKRELPSDRYVNRELSWLAFNERVLSQAADESLPILERAKFLAITSGNLDEFMMVRVGGLKILKERNPDSKDPAGMTASQQLQAVAEKSHQIVARQYEIYRERICPLLASAGLVELQLSEAREMERETLESRFRESVFPVLSPQSVSRDQFPLLTGLGLHLCVRLTVDPETRLGAGSAADAEQNGNDFAVIPLGKTLPRVLPVTVVSGKGDQRHAYVRLETLAGHFIDEFFPGRQVAECVAFRITRNADIELREDEASDLMGGMEEVLETRRFSRPVRLEYSSIATDEMVAFLRHATNLES
;
A
#
# COMPACT_ATOMS: atom_id res chain seq x y z
N MET A 1 62.52 24.36 -67.93
CA MET A 1 61.20 24.95 -68.12
C MET A 1 60.21 23.98 -67.50
N ALA A 2 59.72 24.28 -66.31
CA ALA A 2 58.76 23.46 -65.58
C ALA A 2 57.61 24.37 -65.13
N GLU A 3 56.41 24.15 -65.67
CA GLU A 3 55.22 24.89 -65.34
C GLU A 3 54.58 24.33 -64.05
N GLN A 4 54.42 25.20 -63.09
CA GLN A 4 53.65 24.94 -61.87
C GLN A 4 52.18 25.13 -62.19
N LYS A 5 51.34 24.06 -62.00
CA LYS A 5 49.91 24.16 -61.99
C LYS A 5 49.42 24.29 -60.51
N SER A 6 48.92 25.47 -60.17
CA SER A 6 48.22 25.81 -58.96
C SER A 6 46.81 25.14 -58.91
N GLY A 7 46.63 24.23 -57.99
CA GLY A 7 45.34 23.59 -57.75
C GLY A 7 44.57 24.23 -56.55
N THR A 8 43.58 25.02 -56.89
CA THR A 8 42.68 25.67 -55.90
C THR A 8 41.75 24.66 -55.24
N LYS A 9 41.97 24.30 -53.97
CA LYS A 9 41.03 23.49 -53.16
C LYS A 9 39.85 24.35 -52.74
N LYS A 10 38.70 24.10 -53.35
CA LYS A 10 37.39 24.62 -52.85
C LYS A 10 37.01 23.88 -51.59
N SER A 11 37.02 24.60 -50.47
CA SER A 11 36.48 24.16 -49.22
C SER A 11 34.93 24.10 -49.28
N VAL A 12 34.36 22.89 -49.23
CA VAL A 12 32.91 22.67 -49.11
C VAL A 12 32.55 22.76 -47.63
N ALA A 13 32.09 23.93 -47.21
CA ALA A 13 31.53 24.12 -45.90
C ALA A 13 30.22 23.32 -45.78
N LYS A 14 30.22 22.21 -45.01
CA LYS A 14 29.01 21.49 -44.59
C LYS A 14 28.22 22.39 -43.66
N ARG A 15 27.14 22.99 -44.16
CA ARG A 15 26.10 23.60 -43.35
C ARG A 15 25.38 22.49 -42.60
N HIS A 16 25.73 22.28 -41.33
CA HIS A 16 24.86 21.56 -40.39
C HIS A 16 23.63 22.46 -40.15
N ALA A 17 22.55 22.16 -40.83
CA ALA A 17 21.24 22.70 -40.47
C ALA A 17 20.86 22.07 -39.11
N SER A 18 21.01 22.81 -38.04
CA SER A 18 20.39 22.47 -36.76
C SER A 18 18.89 22.61 -36.97
N THR A 19 18.21 21.49 -37.18
CA THR A 19 16.75 21.42 -37.04
C THR A 19 16.48 21.64 -35.57
N SER A 20 16.22 22.88 -35.15
CA SER A 20 15.61 23.15 -33.84
C SER A 20 14.30 22.37 -33.81
N LYS A 21 14.27 21.33 -32.99
CA LYS A 21 12.98 20.63 -32.67
C LYS A 21 12.07 21.73 -32.16
N ARG A 22 11.06 22.07 -32.94
CA ARG A 22 10.03 23.03 -32.54
C ARG A 22 9.29 22.38 -31.38
N GLU A 23 9.58 22.78 -30.14
CA GLU A 23 8.84 22.33 -28.98
C GLU A 23 7.38 22.69 -29.15
N LEU A 24 6.52 21.69 -29.02
CA LEU A 24 5.08 21.88 -29.07
C LEU A 24 4.62 22.59 -27.78
N PRO A 25 3.57 23.42 -27.83
CA PRO A 25 2.98 23.99 -26.62
C PRO A 25 2.58 22.91 -25.61
N SER A 26 2.73 23.22 -24.31
CA SER A 26 2.48 22.27 -23.22
C SER A 26 1.05 21.73 -23.16
N ASP A 27 0.06 22.50 -23.69
CA ASP A 27 -1.35 22.11 -23.80
C ASP A 27 -1.60 20.94 -24.78
N ARG A 28 -0.60 20.58 -25.58
CA ARG A 28 -0.64 19.44 -26.49
C ARG A 28 -0.12 18.14 -25.87
N TYR A 29 0.38 18.19 -24.66
CA TYR A 29 0.88 17.01 -23.96
C TYR A 29 -0.06 16.64 -22.82
N VAL A 30 -0.29 15.35 -22.65
CA VAL A 30 -0.93 14.80 -21.47
C VAL A 30 0.15 14.38 -20.48
N ASN A 31 -0.01 14.71 -19.20
CA ASN A 31 0.90 14.21 -18.18
C ASN A 31 0.91 12.68 -18.19
N ARG A 32 2.11 12.10 -18.19
CA ARG A 32 2.33 10.67 -18.35
C ARG A 32 1.71 9.85 -17.21
N GLU A 33 1.83 10.34 -15.98
CA GLU A 33 1.36 9.61 -14.79
C GLU A 33 -0.17 9.61 -14.71
N LEU A 34 -0.81 10.73 -15.06
CA LEU A 34 -2.26 10.82 -15.16
C LEU A 34 -2.82 9.98 -16.30
N SER A 35 -2.11 9.92 -17.42
CA SER A 35 -2.46 9.04 -18.54
C SER A 35 -2.42 7.57 -18.14
N TRP A 36 -1.42 7.17 -17.35
CA TRP A 36 -1.30 5.82 -16.83
C TRP A 36 -2.44 5.48 -15.84
N LEU A 37 -2.78 6.40 -14.94
CA LEU A 37 -3.93 6.22 -14.04
C LEU A 37 -5.25 6.11 -14.80
N ALA A 38 -5.43 6.89 -15.88
CA ALA A 38 -6.58 6.75 -16.75
C ALA A 38 -6.63 5.39 -17.47
N PHE A 39 -5.48 4.79 -17.79
CA PHE A 39 -5.42 3.40 -18.27
C PHE A 39 -5.88 2.43 -17.17
N ASN A 40 -5.38 2.55 -15.95
CA ASN A 40 -5.78 1.67 -14.84
C ASN A 40 -7.28 1.80 -14.50
N GLU A 41 -7.86 2.99 -14.69
CA GLU A 41 -9.32 3.20 -14.57
C GLU A 41 -10.12 2.42 -15.65
N ARG A 42 -9.59 2.30 -16.86
CA ARG A 42 -10.19 1.42 -17.90
C ARG A 42 -10.07 -0.06 -17.53
N VAL A 43 -8.96 -0.48 -16.87
CA VAL A 43 -8.84 -1.83 -16.31
C VAL A 43 -9.92 -2.05 -15.25
N LEU A 44 -10.12 -1.08 -14.35
CA LEU A 44 -11.17 -1.14 -13.33
C LEU A 44 -12.58 -1.25 -13.94
N SER A 45 -12.83 -0.61 -15.08
CA SER A 45 -14.14 -0.67 -15.74
C SER A 45 -14.56 -2.09 -16.14
N GLN A 46 -13.60 -2.99 -16.38
CA GLN A 46 -13.89 -4.40 -16.66
C GLN A 46 -14.51 -5.11 -15.45
N ALA A 47 -14.17 -4.69 -14.23
CA ALA A 47 -14.81 -5.23 -13.02
C ALA A 47 -16.30 -4.83 -12.92
N ALA A 48 -16.70 -3.75 -13.55
CA ALA A 48 -18.09 -3.30 -13.61
C ALA A 48 -18.90 -3.92 -14.76
N ASP A 49 -18.24 -4.55 -15.73
CA ASP A 49 -18.89 -5.14 -16.90
C ASP A 49 -19.65 -6.42 -16.52
N GLU A 50 -20.98 -6.37 -16.59
CA GLU A 50 -21.87 -7.47 -16.23
C GLU A 50 -21.87 -8.63 -17.23
N SER A 51 -21.32 -8.43 -18.43
CA SER A 51 -21.14 -9.50 -19.41
C SER A 51 -20.04 -10.50 -19.03
N LEU A 52 -19.13 -10.12 -18.12
CA LEU A 52 -18.03 -10.95 -17.65
C LEU A 52 -18.44 -11.85 -16.46
N PRO A 53 -17.91 -13.06 -16.38
CA PRO A 53 -18.10 -13.94 -15.22
C PRO A 53 -17.61 -13.27 -13.93
N ILE A 54 -18.31 -13.51 -12.81
CA ILE A 54 -18.05 -12.82 -11.53
C ILE A 54 -16.60 -12.95 -11.05
N LEU A 55 -15.98 -14.12 -11.19
CA LEU A 55 -14.58 -14.32 -10.77
C LEU A 55 -13.60 -13.56 -11.66
N GLU A 56 -13.91 -13.41 -12.96
CA GLU A 56 -13.10 -12.55 -13.83
C GLU A 56 -13.23 -11.08 -13.44
N ARG A 57 -14.43 -10.64 -13.11
CA ARG A 57 -14.66 -9.28 -12.57
C ARG A 57 -13.88 -9.04 -11.27
N ALA A 58 -13.87 -10.01 -10.36
CA ALA A 58 -13.07 -9.96 -9.13
C ALA A 58 -11.56 -9.91 -9.42
N LYS A 59 -11.07 -10.63 -10.44
CA LYS A 59 -9.67 -10.54 -10.89
C LYS A 59 -9.31 -9.15 -11.40
N PHE A 60 -10.19 -8.47 -12.12
CA PHE A 60 -9.93 -7.10 -12.57
C PHE A 60 -9.83 -6.11 -11.40
N LEU A 61 -10.57 -6.31 -10.30
CA LEU A 61 -10.31 -5.54 -9.06
C LEU A 61 -8.90 -5.78 -8.51
N ALA A 62 -8.48 -7.04 -8.46
CA ALA A 62 -7.13 -7.39 -7.98
C ALA A 62 -6.02 -6.84 -8.89
N ILE A 63 -6.20 -6.92 -10.22
CA ILE A 63 -5.26 -6.35 -11.20
C ILE A 63 -5.17 -4.83 -11.02
N THR A 64 -6.31 -4.14 -10.86
CA THR A 64 -6.32 -2.68 -10.61
C THR A 64 -5.52 -2.31 -9.36
N SER A 65 -5.67 -3.08 -8.26
CA SER A 65 -4.88 -2.88 -7.03
C SER A 65 -3.39 -3.12 -7.26
N GLY A 66 -3.02 -4.24 -7.89
CA GLY A 66 -1.62 -4.57 -8.15
C GLY A 66 -0.93 -3.53 -9.04
N ASN A 67 -1.63 -3.08 -10.08
CA ASN A 67 -1.16 -2.00 -10.94
C ASN A 67 -0.94 -0.70 -10.14
N LEU A 68 -1.87 -0.36 -9.23
CA LEU A 68 -1.74 0.83 -8.40
C LEU A 68 -0.59 0.70 -7.39
N ASP A 69 -0.37 -0.48 -6.81
CA ASP A 69 0.76 -0.74 -5.92
C ASP A 69 2.10 -0.51 -6.65
N GLU A 70 2.27 -1.07 -7.84
CA GLU A 70 3.46 -0.88 -8.67
C GLU A 70 3.66 0.58 -9.06
N PHE A 71 2.57 1.26 -9.46
CA PHE A 71 2.60 2.68 -9.78
C PHE A 71 3.09 3.53 -8.59
N MET A 72 2.56 3.27 -7.39
CA MET A 72 3.00 3.97 -6.17
C MET A 72 4.47 3.70 -5.86
N MET A 73 4.90 2.44 -5.97
CA MET A 73 6.28 2.04 -5.68
C MET A 73 7.29 2.70 -6.62
N VAL A 74 6.99 2.80 -7.91
CA VAL A 74 7.95 3.25 -8.91
C VAL A 74 7.72 4.71 -9.29
N ARG A 75 6.50 5.07 -9.70
CA ARG A 75 6.23 6.41 -10.24
C ARG A 75 6.14 7.49 -9.17
N VAL A 76 5.39 7.22 -8.11
CA VAL A 76 5.27 8.17 -7.00
C VAL A 76 6.60 8.28 -6.25
N GLY A 77 7.33 7.18 -6.09
CA GLY A 77 8.68 7.20 -5.56
C GLY A 77 9.60 8.13 -6.35
N GLY A 78 9.66 7.97 -7.67
CA GLY A 78 10.45 8.84 -8.56
C GLY A 78 10.02 10.30 -8.52
N LEU A 79 8.71 10.60 -8.48
CA LEU A 79 8.21 11.97 -8.36
C LEU A 79 8.60 12.64 -7.02
N LYS A 80 8.62 11.88 -5.91
CA LYS A 80 9.08 12.38 -4.61
C LYS A 80 10.56 12.75 -4.65
N ILE A 81 11.39 11.90 -5.25
CA ILE A 81 12.82 12.19 -5.45
C ILE A 81 13.00 13.42 -6.35
N LEU A 82 12.24 13.53 -7.44
CA LEU A 82 12.29 14.67 -8.33
C LEU A 82 11.90 15.97 -7.63
N LYS A 83 10.84 15.94 -6.77
CA LYS A 83 10.43 17.08 -5.97
C LYS A 83 11.55 17.58 -5.04
N GLU A 84 12.32 16.67 -4.44
CA GLU A 84 13.43 17.02 -3.55
C GLU A 84 14.63 17.59 -4.31
N ARG A 85 15.00 16.98 -5.46
CA ARG A 85 16.19 17.34 -6.21
C ARG A 85 16.01 18.55 -7.15
N ASN A 86 14.83 18.64 -7.76
CA ASN A 86 14.56 19.68 -8.77
C ASN A 86 13.07 20.10 -8.72
N PRO A 87 12.67 20.85 -7.69
CA PRO A 87 11.26 21.20 -7.41
C PRO A 87 10.60 22.01 -8.52
N ASP A 88 11.36 22.83 -9.25
CA ASP A 88 10.88 23.73 -10.31
C ASP A 88 10.84 23.10 -11.69
N SER A 89 11.39 21.88 -11.85
CA SER A 89 11.37 21.16 -13.11
C SER A 89 9.93 20.83 -13.51
N LYS A 90 9.63 21.09 -14.78
CA LYS A 90 8.33 20.82 -15.37
C LYS A 90 8.42 19.67 -16.34
N ASP A 91 7.40 18.83 -16.34
CA ASP A 91 7.21 17.83 -17.38
C ASP A 91 6.77 18.49 -18.72
N PRO A 92 6.69 17.74 -19.83
CA PRO A 92 6.21 18.28 -21.10
C PRO A 92 4.80 18.88 -21.06
N ALA A 93 3.94 18.44 -20.13
CA ALA A 93 2.60 19.02 -19.89
C ALA A 93 2.65 20.30 -19.04
N GLY A 94 3.82 20.75 -18.59
CA GLY A 94 4.03 21.97 -17.83
C GLY A 94 3.82 21.83 -16.32
N MET A 95 3.65 20.61 -15.80
CA MET A 95 3.42 20.35 -14.37
C MET A 95 4.73 20.15 -13.60
N THR A 96 4.86 20.78 -12.44
CA THR A 96 5.94 20.48 -11.49
C THR A 96 5.71 19.13 -10.80
N ALA A 97 6.74 18.55 -10.18
CA ALA A 97 6.62 17.31 -9.42
C ALA A 97 5.56 17.40 -8.30
N SER A 98 5.46 18.54 -7.61
CA SER A 98 4.44 18.77 -6.59
C SER A 98 3.02 18.77 -7.17
N GLN A 99 2.81 19.43 -8.31
CA GLN A 99 1.51 19.42 -9.00
C GLN A 99 1.13 18.04 -9.50
N GLN A 100 2.10 17.28 -10.02
CA GLN A 100 1.88 15.90 -10.43
C GLN A 100 1.50 15.00 -9.25
N LEU A 101 2.21 15.09 -8.11
CA LEU A 101 1.92 14.32 -6.90
C LEU A 101 0.51 14.60 -6.38
N GLN A 102 0.09 15.87 -6.35
CA GLN A 102 -1.26 16.24 -5.93
C GLN A 102 -2.31 15.63 -6.87
N ALA A 103 -2.18 15.82 -8.18
CA ALA A 103 -3.14 15.29 -9.16
C ALA A 103 -3.18 13.75 -9.17
N VAL A 104 -2.02 13.10 -8.96
CA VAL A 104 -1.92 11.64 -8.80
C VAL A 104 -2.65 11.18 -7.54
N ALA A 105 -2.49 11.87 -6.40
CA ALA A 105 -3.19 11.53 -5.16
C ALA A 105 -4.71 11.63 -5.34
N GLU A 106 -5.20 12.75 -5.88
CA GLU A 106 -6.63 12.95 -6.15
C GLU A 106 -7.21 11.85 -7.05
N LYS A 107 -6.53 11.56 -8.17
CA LYS A 107 -6.99 10.53 -9.13
C LYS A 107 -6.93 9.14 -8.54
N SER A 108 -5.91 8.83 -7.76
CA SER A 108 -5.76 7.53 -7.10
C SER A 108 -6.86 7.29 -6.06
N HIS A 109 -7.22 8.31 -5.27
CA HIS A 109 -8.34 8.22 -4.33
C HIS A 109 -9.67 7.95 -5.06
N GLN A 110 -9.91 8.60 -6.20
CA GLN A 110 -11.11 8.34 -7.02
C GLN A 110 -11.16 6.89 -7.50
N ILE A 111 -10.03 6.36 -8.00
CA ILE A 111 -9.94 4.96 -8.47
C ILE A 111 -10.21 3.99 -7.32
N VAL A 112 -9.61 4.20 -6.16
CA VAL A 112 -9.81 3.35 -4.97
C VAL A 112 -11.24 3.42 -4.48
N ALA A 113 -11.84 4.60 -4.39
CA ALA A 113 -13.25 4.76 -4.00
C ALA A 113 -14.17 3.98 -4.94
N ARG A 114 -13.97 4.11 -6.26
CA ARG A 114 -14.72 3.38 -7.28
C ARG A 114 -14.51 1.87 -7.23
N GLN A 115 -13.28 1.42 -6.95
CA GLN A 115 -12.95 0.02 -6.78
C GLN A 115 -13.71 -0.60 -5.59
N TYR A 116 -13.76 0.08 -4.44
CA TYR A 116 -14.49 -0.38 -3.27
C TYR A 116 -16.01 -0.35 -3.48
N GLU A 117 -16.53 0.63 -4.19
CA GLU A 117 -17.94 0.69 -4.59
C GLU A 117 -18.32 -0.56 -5.41
N ILE A 118 -17.57 -0.86 -6.48
CA ILE A 118 -17.79 -2.04 -7.31
C ILE A 118 -17.71 -3.33 -6.49
N TYR A 119 -16.69 -3.44 -5.62
CA TYR A 119 -16.50 -4.59 -4.76
C TYR A 119 -17.69 -4.82 -3.84
N ARG A 120 -18.07 -3.79 -3.05
CA ARG A 120 -19.10 -3.91 -2.02
C ARG A 120 -20.51 -4.03 -2.58
N GLU A 121 -20.83 -3.24 -3.61
CA GLU A 121 -22.20 -3.12 -4.10
C GLU A 121 -22.53 -4.13 -5.20
N ARG A 122 -21.52 -4.63 -5.93
CA ARG A 122 -21.75 -5.50 -7.07
C ARG A 122 -21.13 -6.89 -6.90
N ILE A 123 -19.86 -6.98 -6.53
CA ILE A 123 -19.14 -8.26 -6.48
C ILE A 123 -19.50 -9.07 -5.24
N CYS A 124 -19.46 -8.49 -4.05
CA CYS A 124 -19.79 -9.20 -2.80
C CYS A 124 -21.19 -9.83 -2.80
N PRO A 125 -22.28 -9.12 -3.22
CA PRO A 125 -23.61 -9.71 -3.25
C PRO A 125 -23.73 -10.88 -4.23
N LEU A 126 -23.05 -10.79 -5.38
CA LEU A 126 -23.05 -11.86 -6.38
C LEU A 126 -22.26 -13.09 -5.90
N LEU A 127 -21.13 -12.89 -5.22
CA LEU A 127 -20.37 -13.98 -4.59
C LEU A 127 -21.20 -14.66 -3.51
N ALA A 128 -21.89 -13.87 -2.68
CA ALA A 128 -22.78 -14.41 -1.64
C ALA A 128 -23.93 -15.23 -2.25
N SER A 129 -24.52 -14.75 -3.35
CA SER A 129 -25.55 -15.47 -4.10
C SER A 129 -25.03 -16.79 -4.72
N ALA A 130 -23.76 -16.81 -5.09
CA ALA A 130 -23.05 -18.01 -5.55
C ALA A 130 -22.59 -18.95 -4.42
N GLY A 131 -22.93 -18.65 -3.16
CA GLY A 131 -22.61 -19.48 -2.00
C GLY A 131 -21.25 -19.19 -1.36
N LEU A 132 -20.52 -18.14 -1.79
CA LEU A 132 -19.27 -17.72 -1.18
C LEU A 132 -19.52 -16.47 -0.31
N VAL A 133 -19.57 -16.64 1.00
CA VAL A 133 -19.93 -15.58 1.95
C VAL A 133 -18.75 -15.21 2.84
N GLU A 134 -18.46 -13.90 2.95
CA GLU A 134 -17.58 -13.41 4.01
C GLU A 134 -18.33 -13.42 5.33
N LEU A 135 -17.86 -14.23 6.29
CA LEU A 135 -18.51 -14.36 7.60
C LEU A 135 -18.12 -13.17 8.48
N GLN A 136 -19.13 -12.45 8.93
CA GLN A 136 -18.98 -11.46 10.00
C GLN A 136 -19.00 -12.19 11.34
N LEU A 137 -17.96 -11.98 12.16
CA LEU A 137 -17.85 -12.69 13.44
C LEU A 137 -18.99 -12.37 14.43
N SER A 138 -19.56 -11.17 14.32
CA SER A 138 -20.76 -10.77 15.07
C SER A 138 -22.02 -11.57 14.71
N GLU A 139 -22.07 -12.11 13.48
CA GLU A 139 -23.19 -12.89 12.94
C GLU A 139 -22.92 -14.40 12.96
N ALA A 140 -21.72 -14.81 13.40
CA ALA A 140 -21.32 -16.20 13.48
C ALA A 140 -22.16 -16.95 14.51
N ARG A 141 -22.62 -18.16 14.15
CA ARG A 141 -23.30 -19.07 15.06
C ARG A 141 -22.30 -19.64 16.07
N GLU A 142 -22.81 -20.21 17.17
CA GLU A 142 -21.97 -20.75 18.24
C GLU A 142 -20.91 -21.75 17.71
N MET A 143 -21.31 -22.75 16.95
CA MET A 143 -20.38 -23.74 16.36
C MET A 143 -19.32 -23.12 15.42
N GLU A 144 -19.70 -22.09 14.68
CA GLU A 144 -18.78 -21.36 13.79
C GLU A 144 -17.77 -20.55 14.62
N ARG A 145 -18.25 -19.94 15.68
CA ARG A 145 -17.46 -19.17 16.63
C ARG A 145 -16.46 -20.04 17.36
N GLU A 146 -16.89 -21.18 17.92
CA GLU A 146 -16.02 -22.17 18.55
C GLU A 146 -14.94 -22.69 17.57
N THR A 147 -15.32 -22.97 16.33
CA THR A 147 -14.37 -23.40 15.28
C THR A 147 -13.32 -22.33 14.99
N LEU A 148 -13.73 -21.06 14.89
CA LEU A 148 -12.84 -19.94 14.61
C LEU A 148 -11.94 -19.62 15.81
N GLU A 149 -12.47 -19.73 17.03
CA GLU A 149 -11.72 -19.56 18.27
C GLU A 149 -10.63 -20.64 18.42
N SER A 150 -10.98 -21.92 18.22
CA SER A 150 -9.99 -23.03 18.22
C SER A 150 -8.90 -22.78 17.18
N ARG A 151 -9.29 -22.42 15.95
CA ARG A 151 -8.36 -22.11 14.86
C ARG A 151 -7.46 -20.92 15.18
N PHE A 152 -8.03 -19.88 15.79
CA PHE A 152 -7.26 -18.73 16.23
C PHE A 152 -6.19 -19.15 17.24
N ARG A 153 -6.56 -19.86 18.29
CA ARG A 153 -5.64 -20.27 19.37
C ARG A 153 -4.58 -21.27 18.90
N GLU A 154 -4.95 -22.20 18.03
CA GLU A 154 -4.04 -23.25 17.59
C GLU A 154 -3.11 -22.83 16.45
N SER A 155 -3.58 -21.98 15.54
CA SER A 155 -2.87 -21.73 14.29
C SER A 155 -2.49 -20.26 14.04
N VAL A 156 -3.21 -19.30 14.62
CA VAL A 156 -3.01 -17.87 14.38
C VAL A 156 -2.23 -17.22 15.52
N PHE A 157 -2.74 -17.37 16.74
CA PHE A 157 -2.14 -16.76 17.93
C PHE A 157 -0.66 -17.10 18.14
N PRO A 158 -0.19 -18.38 17.98
CA PRO A 158 1.22 -18.71 18.18
C PRO A 158 2.17 -18.13 17.14
N VAL A 159 1.67 -17.69 15.99
CA VAL A 159 2.48 -17.18 14.87
C VAL A 159 2.60 -15.66 14.92
N LEU A 160 1.62 -14.98 15.50
CA LEU A 160 1.59 -13.54 15.56
C LEU A 160 2.32 -13.02 16.81
N SER A 161 3.16 -12.01 16.63
CA SER A 161 3.93 -11.41 17.71
C SER A 161 3.72 -9.90 17.76
N PRO A 162 3.03 -9.40 18.79
CA PRO A 162 2.91 -7.97 19.00
C PRO A 162 4.26 -7.32 19.30
N GLN A 163 4.48 -6.15 18.72
CA GLN A 163 5.66 -5.31 18.96
C GLN A 163 5.18 -3.98 19.54
N SER A 164 5.65 -3.65 20.73
CA SER A 164 5.39 -2.33 21.32
C SER A 164 6.07 -1.26 20.47
N VAL A 165 5.37 -0.17 20.20
CA VAL A 165 5.85 0.91 19.34
C VAL A 165 5.57 2.26 19.96
N SER A 166 6.42 3.23 19.64
CA SER A 166 6.21 4.65 19.95
C SER A 166 6.34 5.47 18.68
N ARG A 167 6.09 6.77 18.79
CA ARG A 167 6.27 7.69 17.65
C ARG A 167 7.71 7.69 17.12
N ASP A 168 8.69 7.58 18.03
CA ASP A 168 10.11 7.66 17.69
C ASP A 168 10.75 6.28 17.46
N GLN A 169 10.07 5.21 17.89
CA GLN A 169 10.54 3.82 17.75
C GLN A 169 9.47 2.99 17.06
N PHE A 170 9.46 3.08 15.75
CA PHE A 170 8.56 2.32 14.90
C PHE A 170 9.34 1.24 14.14
N PRO A 171 8.89 -0.02 14.15
CA PRO A 171 9.62 -1.10 13.49
C PRO A 171 9.67 -0.90 11.99
N LEU A 172 10.72 -1.44 11.38
CA LEU A 172 10.81 -1.46 9.94
C LEU A 172 9.84 -2.50 9.36
N LEU A 173 8.66 -2.05 9.00
CA LEU A 173 7.65 -2.91 8.39
C LEU A 173 7.95 -3.15 6.91
N THR A 174 7.70 -4.37 6.45
CA THR A 174 7.83 -4.71 5.04
C THR A 174 6.78 -4.01 4.19
N GLY A 175 7.17 -3.51 3.02
CA GLY A 175 6.24 -2.93 2.05
C GLY A 175 5.19 -3.96 1.60
N LEU A 176 3.96 -3.49 1.37
CA LEU A 176 2.80 -4.28 0.96
C LEU A 176 2.34 -5.36 1.96
N GLY A 177 3.01 -5.49 3.11
CA GLY A 177 2.57 -6.35 4.21
C GLY A 177 1.34 -5.78 4.90
N LEU A 178 0.44 -6.64 5.35
CA LEU A 178 -0.70 -6.25 6.17
C LEU A 178 -0.31 -6.34 7.65
N HIS A 179 -0.70 -5.33 8.42
CA HIS A 179 -0.39 -5.18 9.82
C HIS A 179 -1.64 -4.76 10.59
N LEU A 180 -1.70 -5.07 11.87
CA LEU A 180 -2.63 -4.45 12.80
C LEU A 180 -1.88 -3.42 13.65
N CYS A 181 -2.44 -2.23 13.79
CA CYS A 181 -2.02 -1.24 14.77
C CYS A 181 -3.05 -1.23 15.90
N VAL A 182 -2.57 -1.39 17.13
CA VAL A 182 -3.40 -1.50 18.32
C VAL A 182 -3.06 -0.35 19.25
N ARG A 183 -4.09 0.38 19.68
CA ARG A 183 -3.96 1.41 20.72
C ARG A 183 -4.44 0.81 22.04
N LEU A 184 -3.57 0.87 23.03
CA LEU A 184 -3.79 0.33 24.35
C LEU A 184 -4.02 1.46 25.35
N THR A 185 -4.94 1.25 26.27
CA THR A 185 -5.12 2.11 27.44
C THR A 185 -4.72 1.34 28.70
N VAL A 186 -4.23 2.07 29.68
CA VAL A 186 -3.98 1.50 31.01
C VAL A 186 -5.30 1.49 31.75
N ASP A 187 -5.65 0.34 32.31
CA ASP A 187 -6.83 0.23 33.17
C ASP A 187 -6.67 1.20 34.36
N PRO A 188 -7.66 2.07 34.63
CA PRO A 188 -7.63 2.99 35.76
C PRO A 188 -7.43 2.30 37.11
N GLU A 189 -7.88 1.07 37.26
CA GLU A 189 -7.72 0.30 38.50
C GLU A 189 -6.27 -0.21 38.71
N THR A 190 -5.52 -0.43 37.65
CA THR A 190 -4.11 -0.83 37.73
C THR A 190 -3.18 0.36 38.06
N ARG A 191 -3.66 1.59 37.92
CA ARG A 191 -2.93 2.84 38.23
C ARG A 191 -2.64 3.05 39.72
N LEU A 192 -3.31 2.36 40.62
CA LEU A 192 -3.18 2.56 42.08
C LEU A 192 -1.84 2.06 42.68
N GLY A 193 -0.96 1.46 41.87
CA GLY A 193 0.33 0.88 42.34
C GLY A 193 1.61 1.42 41.71
N ALA A 194 1.54 2.27 40.72
CA ALA A 194 2.73 2.73 39.97
C ALA A 194 2.89 4.26 40.02
N GLY A 195 3.97 4.70 40.60
CA GLY A 195 4.72 5.95 40.52
C GLY A 195 4.05 7.24 39.99
N SER A 196 4.60 8.35 40.37
CA SER A 196 4.18 9.75 40.23
C SER A 196 3.32 10.16 39.04
N ALA A 197 2.40 11.11 39.27
CA ALA A 197 1.50 11.69 38.28
C ALA A 197 2.20 12.26 37.00
N ALA A 198 3.49 12.54 37.06
CA ALA A 198 4.29 13.06 35.95
C ALA A 198 4.59 11.95 34.89
N ASP A 199 4.70 10.70 35.30
CA ASP A 199 4.89 9.57 34.37
C ASP A 199 3.59 9.15 33.67
N ALA A 200 2.45 9.55 34.24
CA ALA A 200 1.11 9.22 33.73
C ALA A 200 0.69 10.06 32.51
N GLU A 201 1.21 11.29 32.35
CA GLU A 201 0.93 12.17 31.20
C GLU A 201 1.76 11.82 29.95
N GLN A 202 2.95 11.22 30.12
CA GLN A 202 3.80 10.77 29.01
C GLN A 202 3.44 9.39 28.48
N ASN A 203 2.73 8.54 29.25
CA ASN A 203 2.39 7.16 28.91
C ASN A 203 0.88 6.93 28.66
N GLY A 204 0.14 7.95 28.27
CA GLY A 204 -1.32 7.89 28.17
C GLY A 204 -1.85 6.88 27.14
N ASN A 205 -1.18 6.68 26.02
CA ASN A 205 -1.56 5.73 24.97
C ASN A 205 -0.33 4.99 24.47
N ASP A 206 -0.29 3.69 24.74
CA ASP A 206 0.72 2.80 24.17
C ASP A 206 0.18 2.22 22.86
N PHE A 207 1.05 2.14 21.89
CA PHE A 207 0.72 1.49 20.63
C PHE A 207 1.49 0.19 20.48
N ALA A 208 0.88 -0.76 19.79
CA ALA A 208 1.53 -1.99 19.36
C ALA A 208 1.24 -2.25 17.88
N VAL A 209 2.18 -2.88 17.19
CA VAL A 209 2.01 -3.34 15.81
C VAL A 209 2.14 -4.85 15.77
N ILE A 210 1.20 -5.50 15.09
CA ILE A 210 1.23 -6.94 14.85
C ILE A 210 1.36 -7.16 13.34
N PRO A 211 2.54 -7.57 12.85
CA PRO A 211 2.70 -7.99 11.48
C PRO A 211 1.93 -9.30 11.23
N LEU A 212 1.02 -9.32 10.25
CA LEU A 212 0.29 -10.54 9.90
C LEU A 212 1.12 -11.51 9.05
N GLY A 213 2.23 -11.01 8.50
CA GLY A 213 3.20 -11.83 7.77
C GLY A 213 2.66 -12.42 6.47
N LYS A 214 3.37 -13.44 5.97
CA LYS A 214 3.00 -14.22 4.78
C LYS A 214 2.84 -15.71 5.07
N THR A 215 3.11 -16.13 6.31
CA THR A 215 3.07 -17.53 6.74
C THR A 215 1.64 -18.04 6.85
N LEU A 216 0.74 -17.17 7.31
CA LEU A 216 -0.67 -17.49 7.44
C LEU A 216 -1.44 -17.11 6.17
N PRO A 217 -2.40 -17.94 5.72
CA PRO A 217 -3.29 -17.56 4.64
C PRO A 217 -4.16 -16.38 5.05
N ARG A 218 -4.30 -15.39 4.19
CA ARG A 218 -5.13 -14.21 4.47
C ARG A 218 -6.62 -14.53 4.52
N VAL A 219 -7.06 -15.52 3.75
CA VAL A 219 -8.45 -15.97 3.67
C VAL A 219 -8.53 -17.35 4.34
N LEU A 220 -9.31 -17.43 5.39
CA LEU A 220 -9.49 -18.65 6.19
C LEU A 220 -10.87 -19.23 5.86
N PRO A 221 -10.95 -20.39 5.17
CA PRO A 221 -12.22 -21.01 4.85
C PRO A 221 -12.90 -21.53 6.13
N VAL A 222 -14.21 -21.34 6.20
CA VAL A 222 -15.08 -21.85 7.28
C VAL A 222 -16.19 -22.65 6.64
N THR A 223 -16.38 -23.88 7.13
CA THR A 223 -17.51 -24.69 6.70
C THR A 223 -18.69 -24.38 7.58
N VAL A 224 -19.73 -23.80 6.99
CA VAL A 224 -20.98 -23.48 7.68
C VAL A 224 -22.03 -24.52 7.31
N VAL A 225 -22.54 -25.23 8.29
CA VAL A 225 -23.65 -26.18 8.10
C VAL A 225 -24.96 -25.46 8.41
N SER A 226 -25.80 -25.28 7.39
CA SER A 226 -27.16 -24.79 7.58
C SER A 226 -28.01 -25.84 8.28
N GLY A 227 -28.95 -25.40 9.15
CA GLY A 227 -29.89 -26.30 9.85
C GLY A 227 -30.80 -27.16 8.94
N LYS A 228 -30.69 -26.99 7.61
CA LYS A 228 -31.33 -27.79 6.56
C LYS A 228 -30.38 -28.76 5.87
N GLY A 229 -29.15 -28.92 6.38
CA GLY A 229 -28.12 -29.78 5.76
C GLY A 229 -27.37 -29.15 4.58
N ASP A 230 -27.70 -27.95 4.17
CA ASP A 230 -26.99 -27.24 3.12
C ASP A 230 -25.64 -26.72 3.65
N GLN A 231 -24.56 -27.14 3.03
CA GLN A 231 -23.23 -26.60 3.30
C GLN A 231 -23.05 -25.28 2.54
N ARG A 232 -22.73 -24.21 3.26
CA ARG A 232 -22.29 -22.96 2.66
C ARG A 232 -20.78 -22.80 2.83
N HIS A 233 -20.12 -22.34 1.80
CA HIS A 233 -18.70 -21.99 1.87
C HIS A 233 -18.58 -20.55 2.35
N ALA A 234 -18.18 -20.39 3.59
CA ALA A 234 -17.86 -19.08 4.16
C ALA A 234 -16.36 -18.93 4.32
N TYR A 235 -15.92 -17.71 4.47
CA TYR A 235 -14.54 -17.40 4.83
C TYR A 235 -14.47 -16.21 5.77
N VAL A 236 -13.40 -16.14 6.54
CA VAL A 236 -13.06 -14.98 7.36
C VAL A 236 -11.67 -14.48 6.94
N ARG A 237 -11.46 -13.19 6.98
CA ARG A 237 -10.13 -12.62 6.73
C ARG A 237 -9.28 -12.70 7.99
N LEU A 238 -7.98 -12.94 7.82
CA LEU A 238 -7.03 -13.07 8.92
C LEU A 238 -7.03 -11.83 9.82
N GLU A 239 -7.04 -10.63 9.23
CA GLU A 239 -7.10 -9.37 9.97
C GLU A 239 -8.38 -9.22 10.78
N THR A 240 -9.49 -9.72 10.28
CA THR A 240 -10.78 -9.70 10.98
C THR A 240 -10.78 -10.68 12.17
N LEU A 241 -10.23 -11.89 11.95
CA LEU A 241 -10.13 -12.90 13.01
C LEU A 241 -9.16 -12.45 14.12
N ALA A 242 -7.96 -11.99 13.75
CA ALA A 242 -6.97 -11.51 14.70
C ALA A 242 -7.45 -10.26 15.46
N GLY A 243 -8.14 -9.35 14.78
CA GLY A 243 -8.73 -8.17 15.41
C GLY A 243 -9.88 -8.49 16.37
N HIS A 244 -10.62 -9.58 16.13
CA HIS A 244 -11.71 -10.03 17.03
C HIS A 244 -11.17 -10.58 18.36
N PHE A 245 -10.06 -11.30 18.31
CA PHE A 245 -9.42 -11.88 19.50
C PHE A 245 -8.19 -11.06 19.94
N ILE A 246 -8.16 -9.78 19.63
CA ILE A 246 -7.00 -8.93 19.84
C ILE A 246 -6.62 -8.81 21.33
N ASP A 247 -7.60 -8.87 22.25
CA ASP A 247 -7.39 -8.77 23.68
C ASP A 247 -6.54 -9.92 24.24
N GLU A 248 -6.53 -11.10 23.59
CA GLU A 248 -5.72 -12.24 24.01
C GLU A 248 -4.20 -11.97 23.90
N PHE A 249 -3.80 -11.02 23.06
CA PHE A 249 -2.39 -10.60 22.94
C PHE A 249 -1.94 -9.62 24.04
N PHE A 250 -2.86 -9.02 24.78
CA PHE A 250 -2.56 -7.93 25.70
C PHE A 250 -3.18 -8.17 27.10
N PRO A 251 -2.79 -9.26 27.79
CA PRO A 251 -3.35 -9.57 29.13
C PRO A 251 -3.06 -8.42 30.11
N GLY A 252 -4.09 -7.98 30.84
CA GLY A 252 -3.99 -6.87 31.79
C GLY A 252 -3.96 -5.47 31.18
N ARG A 253 -4.21 -5.35 29.89
CA ARG A 253 -4.34 -4.07 29.16
C ARG A 253 -5.69 -4.03 28.47
N GLN A 254 -6.25 -2.84 28.33
CA GLN A 254 -7.47 -2.64 27.57
C GLN A 254 -7.13 -2.20 26.14
N VAL A 255 -7.68 -2.90 25.16
CA VAL A 255 -7.59 -2.47 23.75
C VAL A 255 -8.64 -1.40 23.48
N ALA A 256 -8.19 -0.20 23.19
CA ALA A 256 -9.06 0.92 22.84
C ALA A 256 -9.40 0.95 21.35
N GLU A 257 -8.48 0.49 20.51
CA GLU A 257 -8.65 0.50 19.06
C GLU A 257 -7.71 -0.51 18.40
N CYS A 258 -8.20 -1.18 17.34
CA CYS A 258 -7.41 -2.07 16.50
C CYS A 258 -7.71 -1.78 15.02
N VAL A 259 -6.69 -1.40 14.25
CA VAL A 259 -6.83 -0.97 12.86
C VAL A 259 -5.89 -1.75 11.97
N ALA A 260 -6.44 -2.34 10.91
CA ALA A 260 -5.62 -2.92 9.85
C ALA A 260 -5.02 -1.81 8.98
N PHE A 261 -3.72 -1.91 8.70
CA PHE A 261 -3.02 -0.95 7.84
C PHE A 261 -1.95 -1.62 6.98
N ARG A 262 -1.55 -0.93 5.92
CA ARG A 262 -0.52 -1.36 4.98
C ARG A 262 0.28 -0.15 4.52
N ILE A 263 1.59 -0.33 4.35
CA ILE A 263 2.48 0.69 3.77
C ILE A 263 3.01 0.22 2.42
N THR A 264 3.14 1.14 1.49
CA THR A 264 3.87 0.94 0.24
C THR A 264 5.16 1.73 0.30
N ARG A 265 6.28 1.11 -0.06
CA ARG A 265 7.60 1.72 -0.06
C ARG A 265 8.09 1.99 -1.48
N ASN A 266 8.94 2.98 -1.64
CA ASN A 266 9.60 3.24 -2.90
C ASN A 266 10.44 2.01 -3.32
N ALA A 267 10.28 1.58 -4.57
CA ALA A 267 11.10 0.50 -5.15
C ALA A 267 12.13 1.02 -6.14
N ASP A 268 12.10 2.33 -6.43
CA ASP A 268 13.04 2.97 -7.33
C ASP A 268 14.34 3.25 -6.56
N ILE A 269 15.30 2.35 -6.73
CA ILE A 269 16.64 2.48 -6.17
C ILE A 269 17.57 2.83 -7.31
N GLU A 270 18.22 3.97 -7.21
CA GLU A 270 19.34 4.28 -8.08
C GLU A 270 20.47 3.28 -7.81
N LEU A 271 20.64 2.33 -8.71
CA LEU A 271 21.88 1.57 -8.82
C LEU A 271 22.97 2.59 -9.16
N ARG A 272 23.89 2.83 -8.24
CA ARG A 272 25.15 3.49 -8.55
C ARG A 272 25.99 2.50 -9.34
N GLU A 273 25.91 2.59 -10.66
CA GLU A 273 26.66 1.71 -11.58
C GLU A 273 28.17 1.76 -11.33
N ASP A 274 28.67 2.82 -10.71
CA ASP A 274 30.09 3.04 -10.46
C ASP A 274 30.67 2.22 -9.29
N GLU A 275 29.85 1.61 -8.43
CA GLU A 275 30.30 0.86 -7.24
C GLU A 275 30.13 -0.67 -7.37
N ALA A 276 29.48 -1.17 -8.42
CA ALA A 276 29.21 -2.59 -8.60
C ALA A 276 30.38 -3.34 -9.24
N SER A 277 31.42 -3.58 -8.47
CA SER A 277 32.49 -4.53 -8.86
C SER A 277 32.05 -6.00 -8.79
N ASP A 278 30.93 -6.28 -8.10
CA ASP A 278 30.29 -7.59 -7.98
C ASP A 278 28.77 -7.48 -8.13
N LEU A 279 28.24 -8.01 -9.22
CA LEU A 279 26.81 -7.96 -9.56
C LEU A 279 25.94 -8.70 -8.51
N MET A 280 26.45 -9.76 -7.88
CA MET A 280 25.72 -10.52 -6.84
C MET A 280 25.66 -9.75 -5.53
N GLY A 281 26.79 -9.20 -5.07
CA GLY A 281 26.85 -8.36 -3.86
C GLY A 281 26.03 -7.08 -4.03
N GLY A 282 26.08 -6.43 -5.20
CA GLY A 282 25.26 -5.27 -5.52
C GLY A 282 23.76 -5.58 -5.52
N MET A 283 23.37 -6.79 -5.93
CA MET A 283 21.96 -7.20 -5.95
C MET A 283 21.41 -7.51 -4.53
N GLU A 284 22.24 -8.06 -3.63
CA GLU A 284 21.88 -8.26 -2.22
C GLU A 284 21.74 -6.91 -1.49
N GLU A 285 22.64 -5.97 -1.72
CA GLU A 285 22.58 -4.62 -1.18
C GLU A 285 21.36 -3.85 -1.68
N VAL A 286 20.98 -3.99 -2.96
CA VAL A 286 19.75 -3.44 -3.55
C VAL A 286 18.51 -4.04 -2.89
N LEU A 287 18.49 -5.35 -2.61
CA LEU A 287 17.35 -6.00 -1.95
C LEU A 287 17.22 -5.56 -0.48
N GLU A 288 18.33 -5.36 0.21
CA GLU A 288 18.33 -4.80 1.56
C GLU A 288 17.90 -3.33 1.56
N THR A 289 18.44 -2.53 0.68
CA THR A 289 18.07 -1.11 0.52
C THR A 289 16.58 -0.95 0.18
N ARG A 290 15.96 -1.87 -0.58
CA ARG A 290 14.51 -1.89 -0.81
C ARG A 290 13.70 -2.06 0.47
N ARG A 291 14.18 -2.83 1.43
CA ARG A 291 13.50 -2.98 2.73
C ARG A 291 13.49 -1.68 3.53
N PHE A 292 14.51 -0.85 3.38
CA PHE A 292 14.71 0.41 4.11
C PHE A 292 14.22 1.64 3.34
N SER A 293 13.70 1.48 2.12
CA SER A 293 13.25 2.60 1.31
C SER A 293 12.09 3.36 1.95
N ARG A 294 12.00 4.67 1.64
CA ARG A 294 10.99 5.56 2.23
C ARG A 294 9.57 5.11 1.87
N PRO A 295 8.62 5.15 2.82
CA PRO A 295 7.21 4.96 2.53
C PRO A 295 6.70 6.02 1.54
N VAL A 296 5.83 5.59 0.63
CA VAL A 296 5.20 6.47 -0.37
C VAL A 296 3.68 6.50 -0.25
N ARG A 297 3.08 5.49 0.40
CA ARG A 297 1.63 5.38 0.61
C ARG A 297 1.34 4.65 1.91
N LEU A 298 0.35 5.15 2.65
CA LEU A 298 -0.27 4.52 3.80
C LEU A 298 -1.72 4.20 3.47
N GLU A 299 -2.14 2.97 3.71
CA GLU A 299 -3.52 2.50 3.61
C GLU A 299 -3.95 1.98 4.97
N TYR A 300 -5.13 2.35 5.39
CA TYR A 300 -5.69 1.93 6.68
C TYR A 300 -7.20 1.72 6.58
N SER A 301 -7.75 0.93 7.50
CA SER A 301 -9.18 0.70 7.57
C SER A 301 -9.94 1.99 7.88
N SER A 302 -11.09 2.19 7.24
CA SER A 302 -11.93 3.38 7.40
C SER A 302 -12.53 3.56 8.81
N ILE A 303 -12.37 2.58 9.69
CA ILE A 303 -12.78 2.68 11.10
C ILE A 303 -11.73 3.39 11.97
N ALA A 304 -10.55 3.70 11.42
CA ALA A 304 -9.47 4.35 12.15
C ALA A 304 -9.89 5.74 12.64
N THR A 305 -9.63 6.00 13.93
CA THR A 305 -9.80 7.34 14.51
C THR A 305 -8.73 8.30 14.00
N ASP A 306 -9.00 9.60 14.08
CA ASP A 306 -8.03 10.64 13.69
C ASP A 306 -6.72 10.51 14.49
N GLU A 307 -6.79 10.09 15.75
CA GLU A 307 -5.62 9.83 16.60
C GLU A 307 -4.76 8.69 16.06
N MET A 308 -5.38 7.56 15.69
CA MET A 308 -4.69 6.43 15.07
C MET A 308 -4.06 6.83 13.74
N VAL A 309 -4.79 7.56 12.91
CA VAL A 309 -4.28 8.05 11.61
C VAL A 309 -3.09 8.99 11.81
N ALA A 310 -3.18 9.93 12.76
CA ALA A 310 -2.09 10.84 13.09
C ALA A 310 -0.85 10.10 13.59
N PHE A 311 -1.04 9.08 14.44
CA PHE A 311 0.04 8.22 14.90
C PHE A 311 0.72 7.50 13.73
N LEU A 312 -0.06 6.80 12.89
CA LEU A 312 0.47 6.03 11.76
C LEU A 312 1.20 6.94 10.74
N ARG A 313 0.65 8.12 10.44
CA ARG A 313 1.28 9.09 9.53
C ARG A 313 2.63 9.56 10.06
N HIS A 314 2.70 9.91 11.33
CA HIS A 314 3.94 10.33 11.98
C HIS A 314 4.97 9.18 11.99
N ALA A 315 4.58 8.01 12.51
CA ALA A 315 5.43 6.84 12.64
C ALA A 315 5.97 6.31 11.29
N THR A 316 5.23 6.51 10.20
CA THR A 316 5.66 6.13 8.84
C THR A 316 6.31 7.28 8.06
N ASN A 317 6.44 8.47 8.66
CA ASN A 317 6.96 9.68 8.01
C ASN A 317 6.22 10.01 6.69
N LEU A 318 4.90 9.88 6.72
CA LEU A 318 3.99 10.21 5.62
C LEU A 318 3.11 11.40 5.98
N GLU A 319 3.74 12.46 6.49
CA GLU A 319 3.07 13.72 6.75
C GLU A 319 2.75 14.40 5.41
N SER A 320 1.47 14.37 5.03
CA SER A 320 0.84 15.00 3.84
C SER A 320 1.45 14.71 2.48
#